data_faabbfaa37cd0b3b67f5182accfa8749
#
_entry.id   faabbfaa37cd0b3b67f5182accfa8749
#
_cell.length_a   1.000
_cell.length_b   1.000
_cell.length_c   1.000
_cell.angle_alpha   90.00
_cell.angle_beta   90.00
_cell.angle_gamma   90.00
#
_symmetry.space_group_name_H-M   'P 1'
#
loop_
_entity.id
_entity.type
_entity.pdbx_description
1 polymer ?
#
loop_
_entity_poly.entity_id
_entity_poly.type
_entity_poly.pdbx_seq_one_letter_code
_entity_poly.pdbx_strand_id
1 'polypeptide(L)'
;MGVRVAKFIADSGVASRRAAEELIAAGRVSINGAIIDSPVNFVSDNDTVEIDGKKISARVDTELYMFHKPINTMTTTRDTRGRKTIYDCLADEYKNLKYVGRLDYKTTGLLLMTNDGDLARKLTLPSSNIERVYIATVNSTDFSQLDNARRGMVVDGIRYAPMEITEIGANNLRVKITEGKKNEVRIVLRACGCPVRKLHRISYGKITLGKLPVGKIQKISQKTIDVIKKSL
;
A
#
# COMPACT_ATOMS: atom_id res chain seq x y z
N MET A 1 9.37 -26.33 -1.05
CA MET A 1 10.03 -25.41 -0.08
C MET A 1 8.96 -24.90 0.89
N GLY A 2 9.08 -25.15 2.19
CA GLY A 2 8.04 -24.79 3.15
C GLY A 2 7.90 -23.28 3.35
N VAL A 3 6.70 -22.85 3.73
CA VAL A 3 6.38 -21.46 4.11
C VAL A 3 6.39 -21.34 5.63
N ARG A 4 6.89 -20.25 6.20
CA ARG A 4 6.81 -20.05 7.65
C ARG A 4 5.36 -20.08 8.12
N VAL A 5 5.09 -20.81 9.21
CA VAL A 5 3.73 -21.00 9.74
C VAL A 5 3.00 -19.68 10.01
N ALA A 6 3.66 -18.64 10.57
CA ALA A 6 3.06 -17.33 10.78
C ALA A 6 2.67 -16.64 9.45
N LYS A 7 3.42 -16.89 8.35
CA LYS A 7 3.04 -16.43 7.03
C LYS A 7 1.85 -17.21 6.49
N PHE A 8 1.84 -18.54 6.63
CA PHE A 8 0.72 -19.38 6.21
C PHE A 8 -0.61 -18.95 6.88
N ILE A 9 -0.59 -18.75 8.20
CA ILE A 9 -1.75 -18.23 8.96
C ILE A 9 -2.20 -16.85 8.44
N ALA A 10 -1.24 -15.96 8.13
CA ALA A 10 -1.58 -14.64 7.61
C ALA A 10 -2.09 -14.66 6.16
N ASP A 11 -1.68 -15.63 5.35
CA ASP A 11 -2.13 -15.80 3.97
C ASP A 11 -3.48 -16.53 3.89
N SER A 12 -3.86 -17.29 4.94
CA SER A 12 -5.21 -17.84 5.10
C SER A 12 -6.26 -16.82 5.54
N GLY A 13 -5.83 -15.59 5.89
CA GLY A 13 -6.73 -14.51 6.32
C GLY A 13 -7.20 -14.58 7.77
N VAL A 14 -6.78 -15.59 8.54
CA VAL A 14 -7.24 -15.80 9.94
C VAL A 14 -6.65 -14.78 10.90
N ALA A 15 -5.36 -14.42 10.75
CA ALA A 15 -4.68 -13.47 11.61
C ALA A 15 -3.60 -12.68 10.86
N SER A 16 -3.11 -11.55 11.41
CA SER A 16 -1.90 -10.91 10.91
C SER A 16 -0.66 -11.75 11.28
N ARG A 17 0.48 -11.54 10.61
CA ARG A 17 1.72 -12.27 10.95
C ARG A 17 2.11 -12.12 12.40
N ARG A 18 2.01 -10.92 12.99
CA ARG A 18 2.32 -10.67 14.41
C ARG A 18 1.31 -11.38 15.34
N ALA A 19 0.02 -11.28 15.03
CA ALA A 19 -1.00 -12.00 15.80
C ALA A 19 -0.84 -13.52 15.66
N ALA A 20 -0.39 -14.02 14.51
CA ALA A 20 -0.06 -15.43 14.35
C ALA A 20 1.14 -15.85 15.22
N GLU A 21 2.18 -15.01 15.32
CA GLU A 21 3.32 -15.23 16.21
C GLU A 21 2.88 -15.26 17.69
N GLU A 22 1.94 -14.38 18.08
CA GLU A 22 1.33 -14.39 19.43
C GLU A 22 0.53 -15.66 19.69
N LEU A 23 -0.25 -16.14 18.70
CA LEU A 23 -1.00 -17.42 18.81
C LEU A 23 -0.06 -18.62 18.95
N ILE A 24 1.06 -18.63 18.21
CA ILE A 24 2.09 -19.68 18.29
C ILE A 24 2.72 -19.69 19.68
N ALA A 25 3.17 -18.53 20.17
CA ALA A 25 3.78 -18.39 21.48
C ALA A 25 2.83 -18.78 22.62
N ALA A 26 1.51 -18.65 22.40
CA ALA A 26 0.48 -19.08 23.34
C ALA A 26 0.13 -20.57 23.26
N GLY A 27 0.83 -21.36 22.41
CA GLY A 27 0.58 -22.81 22.25
C GLY A 27 -0.77 -23.14 21.60
N ARG A 28 -1.37 -22.19 20.86
CA ARG A 28 -2.70 -22.33 20.23
C ARG A 28 -2.65 -22.85 18.80
N VAL A 29 -1.45 -23.07 18.27
CA VAL A 29 -1.23 -23.52 16.88
C VAL A 29 -0.62 -24.91 16.89
N SER A 30 -1.17 -25.81 16.06
CA SER A 30 -0.59 -27.13 15.82
C SER A 30 -0.31 -27.34 14.32
N ILE A 31 0.71 -28.18 14.05
CA ILE A 31 1.02 -28.69 12.71
C ILE A 31 0.96 -30.22 12.80
N ASN A 32 0.09 -30.84 12.00
CA ASN A 32 -0.14 -32.29 11.99
C ASN A 32 -0.46 -32.85 13.38
N GLY A 33 -1.21 -32.08 14.18
CA GLY A 33 -1.60 -32.44 15.57
C GLY A 33 -0.55 -32.13 16.62
N ALA A 34 0.68 -31.76 16.27
CA ALA A 34 1.71 -31.36 17.22
C ALA A 34 1.64 -29.85 17.48
N ILE A 35 1.46 -29.48 18.78
CA ILE A 35 1.48 -28.06 19.19
C ILE A 35 2.90 -27.48 18.97
N ILE A 36 2.96 -26.27 18.43
CA ILE A 36 4.20 -25.55 18.22
C ILE A 36 4.23 -24.27 19.06
N ASP A 37 5.41 -23.91 19.55
CA ASP A 37 5.67 -22.73 20.38
C ASP A 37 6.64 -21.72 19.70
N SER A 38 7.23 -22.12 18.58
CA SER A 38 8.22 -21.31 17.85
C SER A 38 7.70 -20.84 16.48
N PRO A 39 7.84 -19.56 16.12
CA PRO A 39 7.46 -19.04 14.80
C PRO A 39 8.41 -19.48 13.68
N VAL A 40 9.51 -20.18 14.00
CA VAL A 40 10.51 -20.64 13.02
C VAL A 40 10.06 -21.92 12.29
N ASN A 41 8.93 -22.52 12.68
CA ASN A 41 8.38 -23.69 12.02
C ASN A 41 7.90 -23.36 10.58
N PHE A 42 8.07 -24.34 9.69
CA PHE A 42 7.68 -24.28 8.29
C PHE A 42 6.55 -25.24 7.99
N VAL A 43 5.70 -24.86 7.05
CA VAL A 43 4.53 -25.62 6.61
C VAL A 43 4.69 -25.92 5.13
N SER A 44 4.49 -27.17 4.75
CA SER A 44 4.44 -27.67 3.38
C SER A 44 2.99 -27.82 2.91
N ASP A 45 2.77 -28.04 1.62
CA ASP A 45 1.42 -28.13 1.03
C ASP A 45 0.59 -29.31 1.60
N ASN A 46 1.26 -30.36 2.12
CA ASN A 46 0.62 -31.54 2.69
C ASN A 46 0.37 -31.43 4.21
N ASP A 47 0.86 -30.36 4.85
CA ASP A 47 0.70 -30.21 6.29
C ASP A 47 -0.68 -29.65 6.65
N THR A 48 -1.24 -30.17 7.73
CA THR A 48 -2.46 -29.62 8.33
C THR A 48 -2.08 -28.67 9.45
N VAL A 49 -2.51 -27.41 9.32
CA VAL A 49 -2.33 -26.38 10.35
C VAL A 49 -3.67 -26.13 11.03
N GLU A 50 -3.66 -26.10 12.36
CA GLU A 50 -4.85 -25.84 13.16
C GLU A 50 -4.59 -24.71 14.16
N ILE A 51 -5.64 -23.92 14.44
CA ILE A 51 -5.67 -22.93 15.52
C ILE A 51 -6.82 -23.30 16.45
N ASP A 52 -6.55 -23.54 17.74
CA ASP A 52 -7.51 -24.00 18.74
C ASP A 52 -8.27 -25.27 18.27
N GLY A 53 -7.57 -26.19 17.63
CA GLY A 53 -8.13 -27.45 17.09
C GLY A 53 -8.98 -27.27 15.83
N LYS A 54 -9.06 -26.05 15.26
CA LYS A 54 -9.78 -25.79 14.01
C LYS A 54 -8.79 -25.72 12.85
N LYS A 55 -8.97 -26.60 11.86
CA LYS A 55 -8.16 -26.61 10.65
C LYS A 55 -8.32 -25.29 9.88
N ILE A 56 -7.22 -24.69 9.51
CA ILE A 56 -7.19 -23.53 8.62
C ILE A 56 -6.86 -23.97 7.20
N SER A 57 -7.61 -23.43 6.23
CA SER A 57 -7.38 -23.73 4.81
C SER A 57 -6.16 -23.00 4.29
N ALA A 58 -5.51 -23.59 3.30
CA ALA A 58 -4.51 -22.92 2.51
C ALA A 58 -5.10 -21.69 1.81
N ARG A 59 -4.22 -20.82 1.35
CA ARG A 59 -4.38 -19.54 0.68
C ARG A 59 -5.75 -19.25 0.05
N VAL A 60 -6.35 -18.15 0.48
CA VAL A 60 -7.51 -17.55 -0.17
C VAL A 60 -7.08 -16.93 -1.52
N ASP A 61 -7.96 -16.93 -2.53
CA ASP A 61 -7.72 -16.27 -3.80
C ASP A 61 -7.28 -14.82 -3.61
N THR A 62 -6.30 -14.40 -4.41
CA THR A 62 -5.80 -13.03 -4.33
C THR A 62 -6.89 -12.04 -4.73
N GLU A 63 -7.18 -11.15 -3.82
CA GLU A 63 -8.07 -10.01 -4.04
C GLU A 63 -7.28 -8.70 -4.01
N LEU A 64 -7.69 -7.76 -4.85
CA LEU A 64 -7.14 -6.42 -4.90
C LEU A 64 -8.28 -5.41 -4.97
N TYR A 65 -8.14 -4.33 -4.23
CA TYR A 65 -9.15 -3.30 -4.10
C TYR A 65 -8.56 -1.91 -4.33
N MET A 66 -9.37 -1.03 -4.89
CA MET A 66 -9.14 0.41 -4.89
C MET A 66 -9.86 1.02 -3.69
N PHE A 67 -9.17 1.80 -2.90
CA PHE A 67 -9.75 2.62 -1.84
C PHE A 67 -9.46 4.10 -2.12
N HIS A 68 -10.48 4.94 -2.08
CA HIS A 68 -10.29 6.39 -2.18
C HIS A 68 -10.01 6.96 -0.79
N LYS A 69 -8.74 7.03 -0.44
CA LYS A 69 -8.29 7.50 0.86
C LYS A 69 -8.73 8.96 1.11
N PRO A 70 -9.48 9.23 2.19
CA PRO A 70 -9.81 10.60 2.60
C PRO A 70 -8.57 11.37 3.07
N ILE A 71 -8.67 12.70 3.08
CA ILE A 71 -7.70 13.57 3.78
C ILE A 71 -7.76 13.32 5.29
N ASN A 72 -6.69 13.67 6.00
CA ASN A 72 -6.60 13.55 7.46
C ASN A 72 -6.85 12.13 8.01
N THR A 73 -6.43 11.13 7.25
CA THR A 73 -6.40 9.73 7.70
C THR A 73 -4.99 9.16 7.56
N MET A 74 -4.57 8.39 8.56
CA MET A 74 -3.27 7.72 8.58
C MET A 74 -3.31 6.40 7.81
N THR A 75 -2.31 6.12 6.98
CA THR A 75 -2.14 4.81 6.35
C THR A 75 -1.38 3.88 7.31
N THR A 76 -2.10 3.39 8.32
CA THR A 76 -1.59 2.46 9.34
C THR A 76 -2.74 1.65 9.92
N THR A 77 -2.44 0.49 10.50
CA THR A 77 -3.40 -0.33 11.24
C THR A 77 -3.70 0.24 12.63
N ARG A 78 -2.75 0.94 13.24
CA ARG A 78 -2.89 1.56 14.56
C ARG A 78 -2.14 2.87 14.60
N ASP A 79 -2.73 3.89 15.21
CA ASP A 79 -2.07 5.16 15.48
C ASP A 79 -1.97 5.41 16.99
N THR A 80 -0.76 5.65 17.46
CA THR A 80 -0.48 5.87 18.90
C THR A 80 -0.93 7.24 19.40
N ARG A 81 -1.28 8.16 18.50
CA ARG A 81 -1.74 9.52 18.81
C ARG A 81 -3.26 9.70 18.66
N GLY A 82 -4.01 8.60 18.49
CA GLY A 82 -5.46 8.63 18.35
C GLY A 82 -6.00 9.29 17.07
N ARG A 83 -5.15 9.48 16.04
CA ARG A 83 -5.60 10.02 14.76
C ARG A 83 -6.34 8.95 13.96
N LYS A 84 -7.36 9.37 13.23
CA LYS A 84 -8.12 8.49 12.35
C LYS A 84 -7.22 7.76 11.35
N THR A 85 -7.40 6.45 11.24
CA THR A 85 -6.70 5.58 10.30
C THR A 85 -7.55 5.27 9.08
N ILE A 86 -6.96 4.68 8.05
CA ILE A 86 -7.72 4.19 6.88
C ILE A 86 -8.72 3.10 7.27
N TYR A 87 -8.42 2.28 8.29
CA TYR A 87 -9.29 1.19 8.74
C TYR A 87 -10.53 1.69 9.48
N ASP A 88 -10.47 2.89 10.08
CA ASP A 88 -11.65 3.55 10.67
C ASP A 88 -12.63 4.08 9.60
N CYS A 89 -12.24 4.06 8.33
CA CYS A 89 -13.06 4.44 7.19
C CYS A 89 -13.67 3.24 6.45
N LEU A 90 -13.32 2.01 6.83
CA LEU A 90 -13.68 0.79 6.14
C LEU A 90 -14.73 0.01 6.97
N ALA A 91 -15.62 -0.71 6.28
CA ALA A 91 -16.48 -1.71 6.89
C ALA A 91 -15.64 -2.89 7.41
N ASP A 92 -16.18 -3.64 8.38
CA ASP A 92 -15.45 -4.69 9.10
C ASP A 92 -14.89 -5.77 8.18
N GLU A 93 -15.61 -6.10 7.11
CA GLU A 93 -15.19 -7.09 6.10
C GLU A 93 -13.87 -6.75 5.40
N TYR A 94 -13.48 -5.44 5.34
CA TYR A 94 -12.25 -4.97 4.70
C TYR A 94 -11.09 -4.73 5.68
N LYS A 95 -11.31 -4.87 6.99
CA LYS A 95 -10.30 -4.56 8.00
C LYS A 95 -9.09 -5.50 7.99
N ASN A 96 -9.24 -6.69 7.42
CA ASN A 96 -8.15 -7.65 7.25
C ASN A 96 -7.27 -7.41 6.02
N LEU A 97 -7.66 -6.48 5.13
CA LEU A 97 -6.88 -6.14 3.95
C LEU A 97 -5.59 -5.40 4.34
N LYS A 98 -4.52 -5.69 3.61
CA LYS A 98 -3.21 -5.03 3.72
C LYS A 98 -3.16 -3.87 2.73
N TYR A 99 -2.73 -2.69 3.15
CA TYR A 99 -2.52 -1.57 2.24
C TYR A 99 -1.24 -1.75 1.41
N VAL A 100 -1.26 -1.31 0.16
CA VAL A 100 -0.14 -1.34 -0.78
C VAL A 100 0.53 0.02 -0.82
N GLY A 101 1.70 0.12 -0.22
CA GLY A 101 2.38 1.40 -0.02
C GLY A 101 1.59 2.31 0.93
N ARG A 102 1.96 3.57 0.97
CA ARG A 102 1.31 4.55 1.85
C ARG A 102 0.98 5.82 1.10
N LEU A 103 -0.05 6.52 1.58
CA LEU A 103 -0.28 7.93 1.31
C LEU A 103 -0.13 8.69 2.62
N ASP A 104 0.49 9.87 2.56
CA ASP A 104 0.66 10.72 3.72
C ASP A 104 -0.69 11.22 4.27
N TYR A 105 -0.70 11.68 5.52
CA TYR A 105 -1.89 12.14 6.25
C TYR A 105 -2.73 13.15 5.47
N LYS A 106 -2.06 14.13 4.81
CA LYS A 106 -2.70 15.18 4.00
C LYS A 106 -2.81 14.85 2.51
N THR A 107 -2.51 13.63 2.11
CA THR A 107 -2.64 13.18 0.71
C THR A 107 -3.89 12.33 0.55
N THR A 108 -4.64 12.57 -0.51
CA THR A 108 -5.89 11.87 -0.84
C THR A 108 -5.71 10.99 -2.08
N GLY A 109 -6.74 10.23 -2.43
CA GLY A 109 -6.78 9.53 -3.70
C GLY A 109 -6.57 8.03 -3.60
N LEU A 110 -6.12 7.42 -4.68
CA LEU A 110 -6.03 5.98 -4.84
C LEU A 110 -5.04 5.35 -3.86
N LEU A 111 -5.53 4.50 -2.99
CA LEU A 111 -4.75 3.56 -2.20
C LEU A 111 -5.20 2.14 -2.57
N LEU A 112 -4.27 1.27 -2.90
CA LEU A 112 -4.56 -0.12 -3.16
C LEU A 112 -4.56 -0.91 -1.85
N MET A 113 -5.46 -1.90 -1.76
CA MET A 113 -5.54 -2.82 -0.62
C MET A 113 -5.70 -4.25 -1.12
N THR A 114 -5.11 -5.22 -0.43
CA THR A 114 -5.14 -6.63 -0.85
C THR A 114 -5.10 -7.57 0.36
N ASN A 115 -5.62 -8.78 0.19
CA ASN A 115 -5.42 -9.88 1.13
C ASN A 115 -4.05 -10.57 0.94
N ASP A 116 -3.39 -10.39 -0.21
CA ASP A 116 -2.12 -11.02 -0.60
C ASP A 116 -0.92 -10.14 -0.21
N GLY A 117 -0.18 -10.55 0.84
CA GLY A 117 1.00 -9.80 1.31
C GLY A 117 2.19 -9.83 0.36
N ASP A 118 2.33 -10.87 -0.45
CA ASP A 118 3.40 -10.98 -1.44
C ASP A 118 3.13 -10.04 -2.61
N LEU A 119 1.87 -9.95 -3.06
CA LEU A 119 1.45 -8.96 -4.05
C LEU A 119 1.66 -7.53 -3.53
N ALA A 120 1.25 -7.25 -2.27
CA ALA A 120 1.48 -5.94 -1.67
C ALA A 120 2.96 -5.57 -1.65
N ARG A 121 3.84 -6.52 -1.29
CA ARG A 121 5.28 -6.32 -1.29
C ARG A 121 5.80 -6.05 -2.71
N LYS A 122 5.47 -6.91 -3.68
CA LYS A 122 5.91 -6.75 -5.08
C LYS A 122 5.51 -5.39 -5.65
N LEU A 123 4.26 -4.97 -5.41
CA LEU A 123 3.76 -3.66 -5.83
C LEU A 123 4.48 -2.47 -5.18
N THR A 124 5.15 -2.65 -4.05
CA THR A 124 5.82 -1.55 -3.33
C THR A 124 7.34 -1.52 -3.50
N LEU A 125 7.94 -2.60 -4.00
CA LEU A 125 9.38 -2.65 -4.21
C LEU A 125 9.83 -1.55 -5.19
N PRO A 126 10.93 -0.84 -4.91
CA PRO A 126 11.50 0.12 -5.87
C PRO A 126 11.85 -0.51 -7.22
N SER A 127 12.32 -1.76 -7.21
CA SER A 127 12.66 -2.52 -8.43
C SER A 127 11.48 -2.77 -9.37
N SER A 128 10.25 -2.69 -8.87
CA SER A 128 9.04 -2.85 -9.70
C SER A 128 8.74 -1.64 -10.56
N ASN A 129 9.41 -0.52 -10.36
CA ASN A 129 9.30 0.72 -11.15
C ASN A 129 7.87 1.17 -11.46
N ILE A 130 6.95 0.92 -10.51
CA ILE A 130 5.53 1.22 -10.73
C ILE A 130 5.31 2.72 -10.70
N GLU A 131 4.75 3.25 -11.77
CA GLU A 131 4.39 4.67 -11.88
C GLU A 131 3.24 5.03 -10.93
N ARG A 132 3.36 6.17 -10.29
CA ARG A 132 2.31 6.79 -9.47
C ARG A 132 2.04 8.19 -9.98
N VAL A 133 0.79 8.46 -10.33
CA VAL A 133 0.40 9.76 -10.87
C VAL A 133 -0.44 10.54 -9.87
N TYR A 134 -0.06 11.78 -9.68
CA TYR A 134 -0.71 12.71 -8.76
C TYR A 134 -1.19 13.96 -9.48
N ILE A 135 -2.25 14.55 -8.95
CA ILE A 135 -2.61 15.94 -9.20
C ILE A 135 -2.18 16.74 -7.97
N ALA A 136 -1.29 17.68 -8.17
CA ALA A 136 -0.82 18.60 -7.14
C ALA A 136 -1.42 19.99 -7.39
N THR A 137 -2.24 20.51 -6.46
CA THR A 137 -2.62 21.92 -6.46
C THR A 137 -1.58 22.69 -5.65
N VAL A 138 -0.92 23.65 -6.26
CA VAL A 138 0.18 24.42 -5.68
C VAL A 138 -0.21 25.88 -5.39
N ASN A 139 0.57 26.55 -4.55
CA ASN A 139 0.43 27.98 -4.28
C ASN A 139 1.46 28.79 -5.12
N SER A 140 1.51 28.53 -6.42
CA SER A 140 2.40 29.23 -7.32
C SER A 140 1.80 29.22 -8.73
N THR A 141 2.10 30.24 -9.50
CA THR A 141 1.87 30.31 -10.95
C THR A 141 3.20 30.43 -11.71
N ASP A 142 4.32 30.57 -10.99
CA ASP A 142 5.66 30.50 -11.56
C ASP A 142 6.17 29.06 -11.49
N PHE A 143 6.41 28.50 -12.67
CA PHE A 143 6.86 27.13 -12.88
C PHE A 143 8.28 27.05 -13.47
N SER A 144 9.00 28.17 -13.52
CA SER A 144 10.33 28.26 -14.13
C SER A 144 11.37 27.29 -13.55
N GLN A 145 11.22 26.89 -12.27
CA GLN A 145 12.16 25.99 -11.60
C GLN A 145 11.78 24.50 -11.70
N LEU A 146 10.66 24.14 -12.35
CA LEU A 146 10.22 22.75 -12.44
C LEU A 146 11.16 21.85 -13.25
N ASP A 147 11.98 22.40 -14.12
CA ASP A 147 12.98 21.64 -14.87
C ASP A 147 14.03 20.98 -13.95
N ASN A 148 14.29 21.54 -12.79
CA ASN A 148 15.14 20.90 -11.79
C ASN A 148 14.51 19.59 -11.30
N ALA A 149 13.21 19.59 -11.01
CA ALA A 149 12.49 18.39 -10.64
C ALA A 149 12.37 17.37 -11.79
N ARG A 150 12.20 17.83 -13.03
CA ARG A 150 12.13 16.97 -14.22
C ARG A 150 13.45 16.23 -14.48
N ARG A 151 14.61 16.84 -14.15
CA ARG A 151 15.94 16.22 -14.26
C ARG A 151 16.34 15.39 -13.05
N GLY A 152 15.59 15.49 -11.95
CA GLY A 152 15.96 14.98 -10.64
C GLY A 152 16.90 15.96 -9.91
N MET A 153 16.77 16.02 -8.60
CA MET A 153 17.48 16.99 -7.79
C MET A 153 17.85 16.46 -6.41
N VAL A 154 18.74 17.17 -5.73
CA VAL A 154 19.07 16.94 -4.33
C VAL A 154 18.40 18.01 -3.48
N VAL A 155 17.64 17.61 -2.46
CA VAL A 155 17.03 18.52 -1.49
C VAL A 155 17.38 18.00 -0.10
N ASP A 156 17.94 18.87 0.75
CA ASP A 156 18.36 18.53 2.12
C ASP A 156 19.26 17.27 2.19
N GLY A 157 20.19 17.13 1.23
CA GLY A 157 21.12 16.00 1.12
C GLY A 157 20.48 14.70 0.55
N ILE A 158 19.18 14.68 0.28
CA ILE A 158 18.49 13.53 -0.27
C ILE A 158 18.33 13.69 -1.79
N ARG A 159 18.82 12.71 -2.56
CA ARG A 159 18.64 12.66 -4.01
C ARG A 159 17.23 12.16 -4.34
N TYR A 160 16.51 12.89 -5.18
CA TYR A 160 15.22 12.52 -5.76
C TYR A 160 15.37 12.23 -7.25
N ALA A 161 14.71 11.16 -7.70
CA ALA A 161 14.70 10.78 -9.11
C ALA A 161 13.95 11.81 -9.99
N PRO A 162 14.19 11.82 -11.29
CA PRO A 162 13.42 12.61 -12.25
C PRO A 162 11.91 12.40 -12.10
N MET A 163 11.16 13.51 -12.17
CA MET A 163 9.69 13.49 -12.14
C MET A 163 9.16 13.95 -13.51
N GLU A 164 8.16 13.26 -14.02
CA GLU A 164 7.43 13.79 -15.19
C GLU A 164 6.36 14.77 -14.68
N ILE A 165 6.50 16.05 -15.02
CA ILE A 165 5.61 17.10 -14.56
C ILE A 165 4.99 17.82 -15.74
N THR A 166 3.65 17.85 -15.78
CA THR A 166 2.85 18.56 -16.80
C THR A 166 1.93 19.56 -16.11
N GLU A 167 1.90 20.77 -16.61
CA GLU A 167 0.98 21.83 -16.20
C GLU A 167 -0.42 21.54 -16.77
N ILE A 168 -1.45 21.50 -15.92
CA ILE A 168 -2.83 21.17 -16.32
C ILE A 168 -3.84 22.25 -15.89
N GLY A 169 -3.36 23.46 -15.68
CA GLY A 169 -4.15 24.62 -15.28
C GLY A 169 -3.33 25.57 -14.43
N ALA A 170 -3.86 26.73 -14.12
CA ALA A 170 -3.12 27.85 -13.52
C ALA A 170 -2.31 27.46 -12.27
N ASN A 171 -2.82 26.55 -11.43
CA ASN A 171 -2.18 26.15 -10.17
C ASN A 171 -2.18 24.63 -10.00
N ASN A 172 -2.35 23.86 -11.08
CA ASN A 172 -2.40 22.41 -11.01
C ASN A 172 -1.32 21.76 -11.87
N LEU A 173 -0.62 20.81 -11.26
CA LEU A 173 0.42 20.02 -11.89
C LEU A 173 0.01 18.55 -11.87
N ARG A 174 0.16 17.88 -13.00
CA ARG A 174 0.15 16.43 -13.07
C ARG A 174 1.58 15.94 -12.86
N VAL A 175 1.80 15.16 -11.81
CA VAL A 175 3.14 14.68 -11.42
C VAL A 175 3.15 13.17 -11.47
N LYS A 176 4.07 12.60 -12.26
CA LYS A 176 4.32 11.15 -12.32
C LYS A 176 5.68 10.84 -11.71
N ILE A 177 5.73 9.86 -10.82
CA ILE A 177 6.94 9.36 -10.17
C ILE A 177 6.97 7.83 -10.18
N THR A 178 8.16 7.26 -10.12
CA THR A 178 8.41 5.82 -9.92
C THR A 178 8.94 5.50 -8.53
N GLU A 179 9.63 6.46 -7.89
CA GLU A 179 10.04 6.38 -6.48
C GLU A 179 8.85 6.54 -5.54
N GLY A 180 9.07 6.46 -4.25
CA GLY A 180 8.03 6.62 -3.23
C GLY A 180 8.64 7.03 -1.89
N LYS A 181 9.61 7.95 -1.92
CA LYS A 181 10.20 8.52 -0.70
C LYS A 181 9.14 9.31 0.08
N LYS A 182 9.33 9.41 1.39
CA LYS A 182 8.39 10.12 2.26
C LYS A 182 8.22 11.58 1.82
N ASN A 183 6.97 12.00 1.61
CA ASN A 183 6.60 13.36 1.18
C ASN A 183 7.30 13.84 -0.12
N GLU A 184 7.80 12.95 -0.94
CA GLU A 184 8.65 13.23 -2.10
C GLU A 184 8.12 14.37 -2.98
N VAL A 185 6.90 14.24 -3.51
CA VAL A 185 6.29 15.26 -4.39
C VAL A 185 6.19 16.61 -3.67
N ARG A 186 5.86 16.62 -2.38
CA ARG A 186 5.74 17.86 -1.60
C ARG A 186 7.08 18.55 -1.36
N ILE A 187 8.13 17.76 -1.09
CA ILE A 187 9.48 18.26 -0.82
C ILE A 187 10.06 18.84 -2.11
N VAL A 188 10.02 18.09 -3.19
CA VAL A 188 10.61 18.49 -4.48
C VAL A 188 9.90 19.72 -5.05
N LEU A 189 8.56 19.71 -5.11
CA LEU A 189 7.82 20.88 -5.63
C LEU A 189 8.02 22.12 -4.76
N ARG A 190 8.10 21.98 -3.43
CA ARG A 190 8.42 23.12 -2.54
C ARG A 190 9.81 23.70 -2.84
N ALA A 191 10.81 22.85 -3.08
CA ALA A 191 12.15 23.28 -3.44
C ALA A 191 12.20 24.00 -4.81
N CYS A 192 11.24 23.72 -5.71
CA CYS A 192 11.03 24.42 -6.96
C CYS A 192 10.11 25.66 -6.85
N GLY A 193 9.86 26.20 -5.65
CA GLY A 193 8.98 27.34 -5.45
C GLY A 193 7.48 27.08 -5.60
N CYS A 194 7.08 25.79 -5.67
CA CYS A 194 5.69 25.37 -5.89
C CYS A 194 5.14 24.59 -4.66
N PRO A 195 4.92 25.22 -3.50
CA PRO A 195 4.45 24.55 -2.30
C PRO A 195 3.05 23.94 -2.53
N VAL A 196 2.93 22.62 -2.25
CA VAL A 196 1.72 21.83 -2.52
C VAL A 196 0.65 22.06 -1.46
N ARG A 197 -0.49 22.62 -1.84
CA ARG A 197 -1.69 22.80 -1.04
C ARG A 197 -2.50 21.50 -0.95
N LYS A 198 -2.82 20.89 -2.10
CA LYS A 198 -3.54 19.61 -2.19
C LYS A 198 -2.73 18.61 -3.01
N LEU A 199 -2.70 17.37 -2.58
CA LEU A 199 -2.07 16.28 -3.32
C LEU A 199 -3.04 15.11 -3.41
N HIS A 200 -3.32 14.67 -4.63
CA HIS A 200 -4.31 13.66 -4.91
C HIS A 200 -3.73 12.62 -5.87
N ARG A 201 -3.61 11.35 -5.42
CA ARG A 201 -3.12 10.27 -6.28
C ARG A 201 -4.26 9.73 -7.14
N ILE A 202 -4.12 9.86 -8.46
CA ILE A 202 -5.13 9.43 -9.44
C ILE A 202 -4.85 8.06 -10.03
N SER A 203 -3.58 7.60 -10.04
CA SER A 203 -3.26 6.25 -10.51
C SER A 203 -2.08 5.61 -9.78
N TYR A 204 -2.04 4.29 -9.83
CA TYR A 204 -0.98 3.43 -9.34
C TYR A 204 -0.75 2.31 -10.37
N GLY A 205 0.34 2.39 -11.13
CA GLY A 205 0.54 1.57 -12.31
C GLY A 205 -0.62 1.71 -13.30
N LYS A 206 -1.17 0.60 -13.74
CA LYS A 206 -2.31 0.53 -14.67
C LYS A 206 -3.68 0.81 -14.02
N ILE A 207 -3.73 0.96 -12.70
CA ILE A 207 -4.99 1.17 -11.97
C ILE A 207 -5.24 2.65 -11.83
N THR A 208 -6.43 3.11 -12.23
CA THR A 208 -6.87 4.50 -12.09
C THR A 208 -8.03 4.60 -11.10
N LEU A 209 -8.07 5.69 -10.32
CA LEU A 209 -9.12 5.93 -9.32
C LEU A 209 -10.51 6.11 -9.96
N GLY A 210 -10.54 6.72 -11.15
CA GLY A 210 -11.81 7.00 -11.84
C GLY A 210 -12.75 7.86 -11.00
N LYS A 211 -14.03 7.48 -10.98
CA LYS A 211 -15.12 8.19 -10.27
C LYS A 211 -15.41 7.60 -8.88
N LEU A 212 -14.52 6.78 -8.32
CA LEU A 212 -14.75 6.19 -6.99
C LEU A 212 -14.90 7.30 -5.94
N PRO A 213 -16.02 7.39 -5.20
CA PRO A 213 -16.22 8.45 -4.21
C PRO A 213 -15.24 8.35 -3.03
N VAL A 214 -14.97 9.47 -2.36
CA VAL A 214 -14.08 9.54 -1.19
C VAL A 214 -14.58 8.60 -0.07
N GLY A 215 -13.67 7.84 0.52
CA GLY A 215 -13.97 6.87 1.58
C GLY A 215 -14.58 5.56 1.09
N LYS A 216 -14.81 5.40 -0.21
CA LYS A 216 -15.34 4.15 -0.78
C LYS A 216 -14.22 3.23 -1.22
N ILE A 217 -14.52 1.92 -1.16
CA ILE A 217 -13.66 0.83 -1.61
C ILE A 217 -14.37 0.06 -2.72
N GLN A 218 -13.60 -0.42 -3.71
CA GLN A 218 -14.12 -1.17 -4.85
C GLN A 218 -13.15 -2.31 -5.21
N LYS A 219 -13.68 -3.50 -5.41
CA LYS A 219 -12.92 -4.68 -5.86
C LYS A 219 -12.46 -4.52 -7.31
N ILE A 220 -11.23 -4.90 -7.57
CA ILE A 220 -10.64 -4.93 -8.92
C ILE A 220 -10.94 -6.31 -9.54
N SER A 221 -11.22 -6.35 -10.83
CA SER A 221 -11.53 -7.60 -11.53
C SER A 221 -10.33 -8.56 -11.56
N GLN A 222 -10.57 -9.86 -11.48
CA GLN A 222 -9.53 -10.89 -11.54
C GLN A 222 -8.66 -10.75 -12.80
N LYS A 223 -9.26 -10.46 -13.94
CA LYS A 223 -8.53 -10.21 -15.20
C LYS A 223 -7.46 -9.10 -15.04
N THR A 224 -7.80 -8.02 -14.34
CA THR A 224 -6.85 -6.92 -14.07
C THR A 224 -5.75 -7.36 -13.12
N ILE A 225 -6.09 -8.14 -12.08
CA ILE A 225 -5.12 -8.70 -11.12
C ILE A 225 -4.10 -9.59 -11.86
N ASP A 226 -4.57 -10.46 -12.75
CA ASP A 226 -3.72 -11.36 -13.53
C ASP A 226 -2.77 -10.61 -14.47
N VAL A 227 -3.24 -9.52 -15.10
CA VAL A 227 -2.39 -8.64 -15.92
C VAL A 227 -1.31 -7.97 -15.06
N ILE A 228 -1.66 -7.51 -13.85
CA ILE A 228 -0.71 -6.90 -12.93
C ILE A 228 0.33 -7.94 -12.49
N LYS A 229 -0.10 -9.14 -12.05
CA LYS A 229 0.81 -10.20 -11.62
C LYS A 229 1.82 -10.62 -12.69
N LYS A 230 1.40 -10.63 -13.97
CA LYS A 230 2.28 -10.94 -15.11
C LYS A 230 3.30 -9.83 -15.40
N SER A 231 3.06 -8.60 -14.95
CA SER A 231 3.96 -7.46 -15.19
C SER A 231 4.92 -7.18 -14.02
N LEU A 232 4.88 -7.98 -12.94
CA LEU A 232 5.72 -7.91 -11.74
C LEU A 232 6.77 -9.03 -11.71
#